data_d265d4678d42249f0b5234a45d69a7ae
#
_entry.id   d265d4678d42249f0b5234a45d69a7ae
#
_cell.length_a   1.000
_cell.length_b   1.000
_cell.length_c   1.000
_cell.angle_alpha   90.00
_cell.angle_beta   90.00
_cell.angle_gamma   90.00
#
_symmetry.space_group_name_H-M   'P 1'
#
loop_
_entity.id
_entity.type
_entity.pdbx_description
1 polymer ?
#
loop_
_entity_poly.entity_id
_entity_poly.type
_entity_poly.pdbx_seq_one_letter_code
_entity_poly.pdbx_strand_id
1 'polypeptide(L)'
;MKKAIALMLCAMMLFALCACSGSGSSSAPAATAAPAAAAAPAADAAAEIEAISFSLGDVSGTGTFLEQNAEFFAQKVDELSGGKMHVDVFSDGLLGTEDALMTNIQTGALEMANFSSTFTNLVKSAGIFDFPYLVSDRDQLDLLEEAGVIDFIRAEAESINIKIVGMNENGFRQITTNTPVVEPEDLKGIVIRTPSNSLRVKTFEAFGANPVSISFSELYQSLSQHICDAQENPLATIVSSQFYDYQTHLCISNHVYTPGWICMNLGLYNSLSDAQRAVIDEAGRLTSQHVREAGAQADEDNLKACQEHGMTVTYADVDAFRAVVVPLWDEFADSVGGTDFVNMAKNALGA
;
A
#
# COMPACT_ATOMS: atom_id res chain seq x y z
N MET A 1 -45.73 -12.04 23.61
CA MET A 1 -46.97 -12.61 22.97
C MET A 1 -46.53 -13.01 21.56
N LYS A 2 -46.34 -14.30 21.38
CA LYS A 2 -47.02 -15.22 20.46
C LYS A 2 -46.80 -14.89 18.99
N LYS A 3 -45.91 -15.70 18.30
CA LYS A 3 -46.28 -16.83 17.38
C LYS A 3 -46.68 -16.33 15.99
N ALA A 4 -46.31 -16.88 14.84
CA ALA A 4 -45.94 -18.24 14.38
C ALA A 4 -45.44 -18.11 12.94
N ILE A 5 -44.42 -18.87 12.48
CA ILE A 5 -44.51 -20.14 11.73
C ILE A 5 -45.30 -20.07 10.41
N ALA A 6 -44.61 -20.34 9.29
CA ALA A 6 -45.08 -21.30 8.29
C ALA A 6 -43.93 -21.69 7.33
N LEU A 7 -43.65 -22.97 7.35
CA LEU A 7 -42.99 -23.82 6.35
C LEU A 7 -43.86 -24.02 5.10
N MET A 8 -43.24 -24.29 3.93
CA MET A 8 -43.66 -25.26 2.88
C MET A 8 -42.52 -25.38 1.90
N LEU A 9 -41.74 -26.39 1.81
CA LEU A 9 -41.85 -27.80 1.37
C LEU A 9 -42.23 -28.02 -0.10
N CYS A 10 -41.27 -28.64 -0.79
CA CYS A 10 -41.30 -29.72 -1.79
C CYS A 10 -42.01 -29.53 -3.14
N ALA A 11 -41.30 -29.84 -4.23
CA ALA A 11 -41.52 -31.11 -4.92
C ALA A 11 -40.57 -31.29 -6.13
N MET A 12 -40.00 -32.46 -6.19
CA MET A 12 -39.34 -33.12 -7.34
C MET A 12 -40.28 -33.24 -8.53
N MET A 13 -39.71 -33.32 -9.76
CA MET A 13 -40.09 -34.33 -10.74
C MET A 13 -38.99 -34.56 -11.78
N LEU A 14 -38.53 -35.82 -11.83
CA LEU A 14 -37.87 -36.48 -12.96
C LEU A 14 -38.84 -36.75 -14.08
N PHE A 15 -38.38 -36.77 -15.35
CA PHE A 15 -38.77 -37.69 -16.40
C PHE A 15 -37.88 -37.35 -17.63
N ALA A 16 -36.96 -38.15 -18.06
CA ALA A 16 -36.97 -39.39 -18.86
C ALA A 16 -36.90 -39.14 -20.36
N LEU A 17 -35.87 -39.75 -20.89
CA LEU A 17 -35.47 -40.07 -22.28
C LEU A 17 -36.59 -40.14 -23.35
N CYS A 18 -36.24 -39.65 -24.56
CA CYS A 18 -36.51 -40.41 -25.78
C CYS A 18 -35.53 -40.03 -26.91
N ALA A 19 -34.90 -41.00 -27.45
CA ALA A 19 -34.06 -40.95 -28.65
C ALA A 19 -34.91 -40.96 -29.91
N CYS A 20 -34.52 -40.20 -30.96
CA CYS A 20 -34.72 -40.65 -32.35
C CYS A 20 -33.77 -39.92 -33.30
N SER A 21 -33.19 -40.71 -34.14
CA SER A 21 -32.24 -40.47 -35.22
C SER A 21 -32.79 -39.58 -36.35
N GLY A 22 -31.91 -38.74 -36.92
CA GLY A 22 -32.17 -38.07 -38.20
C GLY A 22 -30.91 -37.40 -38.74
N SER A 23 -30.31 -38.00 -39.74
CA SER A 23 -29.15 -37.52 -40.50
C SER A 23 -29.48 -36.26 -41.30
N GLY A 24 -28.63 -35.23 -41.20
CA GLY A 24 -28.69 -34.02 -42.00
C GLY A 24 -27.39 -33.26 -41.97
N SER A 25 -26.58 -33.44 -43.00
CA SER A 25 -25.33 -32.73 -43.25
C SER A 25 -25.58 -31.25 -43.49
N SER A 26 -24.98 -30.35 -42.68
CA SER A 26 -24.83 -28.95 -43.08
C SER A 26 -23.63 -28.36 -42.30
N SER A 27 -22.66 -27.93 -43.05
CA SER A 27 -21.44 -27.24 -42.62
C SER A 27 -21.75 -25.90 -41.97
N ALA A 28 -21.31 -25.71 -40.73
CA ALA A 28 -21.26 -24.43 -40.04
C ALA A 28 -19.81 -24.00 -39.80
N PRO A 29 -19.51 -22.69 -39.80
CA PRO A 29 -18.14 -22.19 -39.75
C PRO A 29 -17.54 -22.32 -38.34
N ALA A 30 -16.23 -22.50 -38.32
CA ALA A 30 -15.41 -22.65 -37.12
C ALA A 30 -15.58 -21.49 -36.15
N ALA A 31 -16.10 -21.79 -34.97
CA ALA A 31 -16.05 -20.89 -33.82
C ALA A 31 -14.61 -20.88 -33.30
N THR A 32 -14.03 -19.70 -33.27
CA THR A 32 -12.76 -19.39 -32.62
C THR A 32 -12.88 -19.75 -31.13
N ALA A 33 -12.11 -20.72 -30.70
CA ALA A 33 -12.01 -21.07 -29.26
C ALA A 33 -11.43 -19.90 -28.50
N ALA A 34 -12.18 -19.43 -27.49
CA ALA A 34 -11.65 -18.55 -26.46
C ALA A 34 -10.50 -19.28 -25.71
N PRO A 35 -9.45 -18.58 -25.29
CA PRO A 35 -8.41 -19.22 -24.51
C PRO A 35 -9.02 -19.75 -23.21
N ALA A 36 -8.82 -21.02 -22.95
CA ALA A 36 -9.18 -21.65 -21.70
C ALA A 36 -8.44 -20.92 -20.58
N ALA A 37 -9.21 -20.34 -19.65
CA ALA A 37 -8.66 -19.89 -18.38
C ALA A 37 -7.93 -21.08 -17.76
N ALA A 38 -6.65 -20.89 -17.49
CA ALA A 38 -5.84 -21.88 -16.78
C ALA A 38 -6.48 -22.09 -15.41
N ALA A 39 -7.06 -23.26 -15.19
CA ALA A 39 -7.54 -23.67 -13.88
C ALA A 39 -6.34 -23.74 -12.93
N ALA A 40 -6.38 -22.98 -11.87
CA ALA A 40 -5.37 -22.99 -10.83
C ALA A 40 -5.22 -24.40 -10.24
N PRO A 41 -3.99 -24.87 -9.97
CA PRO A 41 -3.75 -26.12 -9.26
C PRO A 41 -3.87 -25.90 -7.74
N ALA A 42 -5.07 -25.56 -7.25
CA ALA A 42 -5.20 -25.14 -5.85
C ALA A 42 -5.41 -26.30 -4.84
N ALA A 43 -5.77 -27.50 -5.30
CA ALA A 43 -6.17 -28.55 -4.36
C ALA A 43 -5.04 -29.55 -4.00
N ASP A 44 -4.08 -29.81 -4.90
CA ASP A 44 -2.99 -30.74 -4.62
C ASP A 44 -1.79 -30.09 -3.91
N ALA A 45 -1.54 -28.79 -4.13
CA ALA A 45 -0.44 -28.08 -3.47
C ALA A 45 -0.69 -27.86 -1.96
N ALA A 46 -1.93 -27.68 -1.54
CA ALA A 46 -2.28 -27.48 -0.12
C ALA A 46 -2.04 -28.74 0.74
N ALA A 47 -2.02 -29.93 0.14
CA ALA A 47 -1.79 -31.16 0.89
C ALA A 47 -0.32 -31.33 1.34
N GLU A 48 0.63 -30.67 0.70
CA GLU A 48 2.07 -30.73 0.99
C GLU A 48 2.56 -29.55 1.87
N ILE A 49 1.68 -28.60 2.22
CA ILE A 49 2.07 -27.45 3.04
C ILE A 49 2.09 -27.86 4.52
N GLU A 50 3.24 -27.74 5.16
CA GLU A 50 3.35 -27.82 6.62
C GLU A 50 2.77 -26.56 7.27
N ALA A 51 2.07 -26.75 8.40
CA ALA A 51 1.46 -25.65 9.13
C ALA A 51 2.52 -24.73 9.73
N ILE A 52 2.36 -23.41 9.52
CA ILE A 52 3.26 -22.38 10.04
C ILE A 52 2.48 -21.10 10.27
N SER A 53 2.88 -20.33 11.29
CA SER A 53 2.35 -18.99 11.56
C SER A 53 3.47 -17.96 11.58
N PHE A 54 3.16 -16.74 11.18
CA PHE A 54 4.08 -15.60 11.15
C PHE A 54 3.46 -14.43 11.89
N SER A 55 4.28 -13.66 12.60
CA SER A 55 3.90 -12.37 13.15
C SER A 55 4.29 -11.27 12.16
N LEU A 56 3.35 -10.40 11.80
CA LEU A 56 3.58 -9.21 10.97
C LEU A 56 3.42 -7.97 11.82
N GLY A 57 4.49 -7.21 12.02
CA GLY A 57 4.48 -5.94 12.73
C GLY A 57 4.11 -4.79 11.81
N ASP A 58 3.19 -3.94 12.26
CA ASP A 58 2.77 -2.70 11.58
C ASP A 58 2.63 -1.57 12.60
N VAL A 59 3.15 -0.38 12.29
CA VAL A 59 2.99 0.80 13.15
C VAL A 59 1.79 1.64 12.76
N SER A 60 1.18 1.38 11.61
CA SER A 60 -0.02 2.10 11.18
C SER A 60 -1.20 1.80 12.11
N GLY A 61 -2.09 2.77 12.24
CA GLY A 61 -3.28 2.61 13.06
C GLY A 61 -4.28 1.64 12.44
N THR A 62 -5.00 0.93 13.28
CA THR A 62 -6.14 0.10 12.86
C THR A 62 -7.12 0.92 12.02
N GLY A 63 -7.52 0.38 10.88
CA GLY A 63 -8.43 1.01 9.92
C GLY A 63 -7.75 1.94 8.90
N THR A 64 -6.42 2.10 8.94
CA THR A 64 -5.70 2.72 7.83
C THR A 64 -5.73 1.81 6.59
N PHE A 65 -5.64 2.42 5.39
CA PHE A 65 -5.59 1.62 4.16
C PHE A 65 -4.36 0.71 4.13
N LEU A 66 -3.25 1.16 4.71
CA LEU A 66 -2.03 0.37 4.83
C LEU A 66 -2.25 -0.90 5.66
N GLU A 67 -2.90 -0.78 6.82
CA GLU A 67 -3.20 -1.91 7.70
C GLU A 67 -4.24 -2.85 7.08
N GLN A 68 -5.33 -2.33 6.50
CA GLN A 68 -6.36 -3.14 5.83
C GLN A 68 -5.76 -4.02 4.72
N ASN A 69 -4.77 -3.51 3.99
CA ASN A 69 -4.09 -4.29 2.97
C ASN A 69 -3.12 -5.35 3.55
N ALA A 70 -2.55 -5.12 4.75
CA ALA A 70 -1.80 -6.15 5.46
C ALA A 70 -2.72 -7.29 5.93
N GLU A 71 -3.92 -6.96 6.42
CA GLU A 71 -4.96 -7.95 6.75
C GLU A 71 -5.45 -8.71 5.50
N PHE A 72 -5.59 -8.02 4.36
CA PHE A 72 -5.93 -8.68 3.10
C PHE A 72 -4.84 -9.68 2.68
N PHE A 73 -3.56 -9.31 2.81
CA PHE A 73 -2.45 -10.24 2.57
C PHE A 73 -2.54 -11.46 3.49
N ALA A 74 -2.76 -11.25 4.79
CA ALA A 74 -2.91 -12.32 5.77
C ALA A 74 -4.05 -13.27 5.42
N GLN A 75 -5.21 -12.71 5.04
CA GLN A 75 -6.36 -13.49 4.58
C GLN A 75 -6.00 -14.32 3.33
N LYS A 76 -5.26 -13.76 2.36
CA LYS A 76 -4.87 -14.50 1.15
C LYS A 76 -3.88 -15.62 1.46
N VAL A 77 -2.96 -15.44 2.39
CA VAL A 77 -2.07 -16.52 2.85
C VAL A 77 -2.87 -17.67 3.44
N ASP A 78 -3.87 -17.39 4.29
CA ASP A 78 -4.74 -18.42 4.88
C ASP A 78 -5.56 -19.15 3.79
N GLU A 79 -6.22 -18.41 2.91
CA GLU A 79 -7.05 -18.95 1.81
C GLU A 79 -6.23 -19.85 0.87
N LEU A 80 -5.08 -19.37 0.39
CA LEU A 80 -4.25 -20.07 -0.59
C LEU A 80 -3.57 -21.31 -0.02
N SER A 81 -3.26 -21.30 1.28
CA SER A 81 -2.69 -22.43 1.99
C SER A 81 -3.71 -23.46 2.47
N GLY A 82 -5.01 -23.18 2.32
CA GLY A 82 -6.10 -24.01 2.86
C GLY A 82 -6.09 -24.06 4.39
N GLY A 83 -5.76 -22.93 5.04
CA GLY A 83 -5.70 -22.82 6.50
C GLY A 83 -4.44 -23.44 7.12
N LYS A 84 -3.37 -23.64 6.35
CA LYS A 84 -2.11 -24.18 6.84
C LYS A 84 -1.08 -23.12 7.21
N MET A 85 -1.15 -21.97 6.58
CA MET A 85 -0.28 -20.84 6.86
C MET A 85 -1.11 -19.67 7.37
N HIS A 86 -0.67 -19.03 8.44
CA HIS A 86 -1.36 -17.89 9.05
C HIS A 86 -0.40 -16.73 9.22
N VAL A 87 -0.90 -15.51 9.05
CA VAL A 87 -0.18 -14.27 9.36
C VAL A 87 -1.00 -13.52 10.39
N ASP A 88 -0.45 -13.33 11.58
CA ASP A 88 -1.06 -12.52 12.62
C ASP A 88 -0.55 -11.09 12.48
N VAL A 89 -1.45 -10.15 12.14
CA VAL A 89 -1.12 -8.73 11.97
C VAL A 89 -1.19 -8.01 13.31
N PHE A 90 -0.12 -7.34 13.69
CA PHE A 90 0.00 -6.55 14.92
C PHE A 90 0.16 -5.07 14.57
N SER A 91 -0.96 -4.37 14.47
CA SER A 91 -1.04 -2.94 14.14
C SER A 91 -0.74 -2.05 15.35
N ASP A 92 -0.88 -0.72 15.19
CA ASP A 92 -0.73 0.28 16.25
C ASP A 92 0.63 0.25 16.97
N GLY A 93 1.67 -0.28 16.32
CA GLY A 93 3.00 -0.40 16.90
C GLY A 93 3.12 -1.39 18.06
N LEU A 94 2.22 -2.37 18.16
CA LEU A 94 2.20 -3.36 19.26
C LEU A 94 3.51 -4.16 19.37
N LEU A 95 4.23 -4.37 18.25
CA LEU A 95 5.54 -5.06 18.24
C LEU A 95 6.73 -4.10 18.28
N GLY A 96 6.50 -2.81 18.46
CA GLY A 96 7.54 -1.79 18.61
C GLY A 96 7.43 -0.64 17.61
N THR A 97 8.40 0.27 17.68
CA THR A 97 8.54 1.39 16.73
C THR A 97 9.02 0.89 15.35
N GLU A 98 8.89 1.72 14.31
CA GLU A 98 9.42 1.37 12.98
C GLU A 98 10.91 1.00 13.02
N ASP A 99 11.74 1.71 13.76
CA ASP A 99 13.18 1.39 13.90
C ASP A 99 13.40 0.02 14.56
N ALA A 100 12.56 -0.34 15.53
CA ALA A 100 12.59 -1.65 16.16
C ALA A 100 12.16 -2.75 15.16
N LEU A 101 11.09 -2.54 14.41
CA LEU A 101 10.64 -3.49 13.38
C LEU A 101 11.71 -3.66 12.29
N MET A 102 12.36 -2.57 11.85
CA MET A 102 13.46 -2.61 10.88
C MET A 102 14.62 -3.49 11.37
N THR A 103 15.03 -3.31 12.62
CA THR A 103 16.11 -4.10 13.23
C THR A 103 15.68 -5.56 13.40
N ASN A 104 14.47 -5.81 13.86
CA ASN A 104 13.97 -7.15 14.17
C ASN A 104 13.79 -8.00 12.91
N ILE A 105 13.28 -7.43 11.82
CA ILE A 105 13.13 -8.18 10.56
C ILE A 105 14.49 -8.54 9.95
N GLN A 106 15.48 -7.63 9.98
CA GLN A 106 16.82 -7.90 9.45
C GLN A 106 17.53 -9.03 10.22
N THR A 107 17.36 -9.05 11.54
CA THR A 107 18.00 -10.05 12.41
C THR A 107 17.22 -11.37 12.48
N GLY A 108 15.98 -11.42 11.99
CA GLY A 108 15.08 -12.57 12.10
C GLY A 108 14.43 -12.73 13.48
N ALA A 109 14.47 -11.68 14.30
CA ALA A 109 13.71 -11.62 15.56
C ALA A 109 12.21 -11.35 15.35
N LEU A 110 11.83 -10.91 14.15
CA LEU A 110 10.47 -10.78 13.67
C LEU A 110 10.38 -11.41 12.27
N GLU A 111 9.33 -12.15 12.00
CA GLU A 111 9.14 -12.85 10.73
C GLU A 111 8.81 -11.91 9.59
N MET A 112 7.85 -10.99 9.82
CA MET A 112 7.33 -10.08 8.80
C MET A 112 7.11 -8.69 9.37
N ALA A 113 7.16 -7.69 8.49
CA ALA A 113 6.81 -6.32 8.83
C ALA A 113 6.17 -5.61 7.62
N ASN A 114 5.28 -4.66 7.91
CA ASN A 114 4.68 -3.77 6.93
C ASN A 114 5.27 -2.37 7.12
N PHE A 115 5.92 -1.85 6.08
CA PHE A 115 6.59 -0.55 6.12
C PHE A 115 5.97 0.42 5.12
N SER A 116 6.17 1.70 5.37
CA SER A 116 5.74 2.79 4.51
C SER A 116 6.90 3.78 4.27
N SER A 117 6.69 5.07 4.50
CA SER A 117 7.63 6.17 4.20
C SER A 117 9.04 5.99 4.80
N THR A 118 9.16 5.32 5.95
CA THR A 118 10.45 5.12 6.62
C THR A 118 11.26 3.96 6.06
N PHE A 119 10.65 3.12 5.19
CA PHE A 119 11.36 2.02 4.53
C PHE A 119 12.61 2.49 3.77
N THR A 120 12.61 3.74 3.31
CA THR A 120 13.77 4.39 2.67
C THR A 120 14.99 4.52 3.59
N ASN A 121 14.82 4.38 4.90
CA ASN A 121 15.93 4.35 5.84
C ASN A 121 16.70 3.02 5.78
N LEU A 122 16.03 1.93 5.37
CA LEU A 122 16.61 0.61 5.13
C LEU A 122 17.03 0.44 3.67
N VAL A 123 16.11 0.67 2.74
CA VAL A 123 16.26 0.44 1.31
C VAL A 123 16.24 1.80 0.63
N LYS A 124 17.45 2.32 0.31
CA LYS A 124 17.60 3.70 -0.18
C LYS A 124 16.88 3.93 -1.50
N SER A 125 16.91 2.96 -2.40
CA SER A 125 16.23 3.07 -3.70
C SER A 125 14.72 3.21 -3.59
N ALA A 126 14.09 2.73 -2.50
CA ALA A 126 12.67 2.99 -2.26
C ALA A 126 12.34 4.49 -2.14
N GLY A 127 13.35 5.33 -1.85
CA GLY A 127 13.24 6.79 -1.83
C GLY A 127 12.88 7.42 -3.16
N ILE A 128 12.90 6.68 -4.28
CA ILE A 128 12.39 7.18 -5.57
C ILE A 128 10.92 7.60 -5.46
N PHE A 129 10.14 6.94 -4.62
CA PHE A 129 8.75 7.30 -4.36
C PHE A 129 8.58 8.57 -3.51
N ASP A 130 9.64 9.05 -2.86
CA ASP A 130 9.65 10.33 -2.15
C ASP A 130 10.02 11.53 -3.05
N PHE A 131 10.28 11.29 -4.34
CA PHE A 131 10.46 12.38 -5.31
C PHE A 131 9.11 13.07 -5.51
N PRO A 132 8.98 14.35 -5.09
CA PRO A 132 7.69 15.02 -5.11
C PRO A 132 7.14 15.10 -6.53
N TYR A 133 5.87 14.70 -6.71
CA TYR A 133 5.17 14.70 -8.00
C TYR A 133 5.79 13.82 -9.10
N LEU A 134 6.68 12.90 -8.78
CA LEU A 134 7.22 11.94 -9.75
C LEU A 134 6.13 10.92 -10.16
N VAL A 135 5.47 10.30 -9.19
CA VAL A 135 4.31 9.45 -9.40
C VAL A 135 3.04 10.28 -9.20
N SER A 136 2.21 10.38 -10.23
CA SER A 136 0.98 11.16 -10.24
C SER A 136 -0.28 10.32 -10.41
N ASP A 137 -0.13 9.04 -10.73
CA ASP A 137 -1.21 8.09 -10.96
C ASP A 137 -0.77 6.68 -10.55
N ARG A 138 -1.73 5.85 -10.08
CA ARG A 138 -1.47 4.45 -9.68
C ARG A 138 -1.08 3.55 -10.85
N ASP A 139 -1.60 3.83 -12.04
CA ASP A 139 -1.26 3.06 -13.26
C ASP A 139 0.24 3.19 -13.61
N GLN A 140 0.90 4.26 -13.16
CA GLN A 140 2.35 4.44 -13.32
C GLN A 140 3.18 3.42 -12.55
N LEU A 141 2.62 2.75 -11.54
CA LEU A 141 3.31 1.71 -10.80
C LEU A 141 3.64 0.50 -11.68
N ASP A 142 2.76 0.16 -12.63
CA ASP A 142 3.02 -0.91 -13.59
C ASP A 142 4.16 -0.54 -14.55
N LEU A 143 4.25 0.72 -14.96
CA LEU A 143 5.37 1.21 -15.77
C LEU A 143 6.70 1.13 -15.02
N LEU A 144 6.71 1.44 -13.72
CA LEU A 144 7.91 1.31 -12.87
C LEU A 144 8.31 -0.17 -12.66
N GLU A 145 7.34 -1.07 -12.51
CA GLU A 145 7.58 -2.51 -12.45
C GLU A 145 8.18 -3.02 -13.76
N GLU A 146 7.56 -2.71 -14.92
CA GLU A 146 8.03 -3.11 -16.24
C GLU A 146 9.42 -2.56 -16.58
N ALA A 147 9.75 -1.37 -16.10
CA ALA A 147 11.07 -0.76 -16.28
C ALA A 147 12.15 -1.36 -15.39
N GLY A 148 11.83 -2.23 -14.43
CA GLY A 148 12.76 -2.84 -13.49
C GLY A 148 13.11 -1.97 -12.27
N VAL A 149 12.40 -0.87 -12.05
CA VAL A 149 12.61 0.00 -10.88
C VAL A 149 12.31 -0.75 -9.58
N ILE A 150 11.21 -1.51 -9.57
CA ILE A 150 10.83 -2.29 -8.39
C ILE A 150 11.78 -3.47 -8.16
N ASP A 151 12.28 -4.09 -9.22
CA ASP A 151 13.29 -5.16 -9.09
C ASP A 151 14.61 -4.67 -8.52
N PHE A 152 15.02 -3.43 -8.87
CA PHE A 152 16.18 -2.80 -8.25
C PHE A 152 16.00 -2.62 -6.74
N ILE A 153 14.80 -2.16 -6.30
CA ILE A 153 14.45 -2.00 -4.89
C ILE A 153 14.44 -3.37 -4.18
N ARG A 154 13.86 -4.40 -4.80
CA ARG A 154 13.84 -5.78 -4.28
C ARG A 154 15.27 -6.33 -4.09
N ALA A 155 16.14 -6.11 -5.06
CA ALA A 155 17.54 -6.57 -5.00
C ALA A 155 18.31 -5.88 -3.86
N GLU A 156 18.10 -4.58 -3.65
CA GLU A 156 18.71 -3.85 -2.53
C GLU A 156 18.20 -4.41 -1.19
N ALA A 157 16.88 -4.64 -1.04
CA ALA A 157 16.29 -5.21 0.16
C ALA A 157 16.86 -6.62 0.48
N GLU A 158 17.01 -7.48 -0.53
CA GLU A 158 17.60 -8.80 -0.37
C GLU A 158 19.07 -8.74 0.09
N SER A 159 19.83 -7.72 -0.34
CA SER A 159 21.22 -7.51 0.09
C SER A 159 21.37 -7.24 1.59
N ILE A 160 20.29 -6.83 2.25
CA ILE A 160 20.24 -6.54 3.68
C ILE A 160 19.32 -7.52 4.45
N ASN A 161 19.14 -8.73 3.91
CA ASN A 161 18.37 -9.82 4.52
C ASN A 161 16.86 -9.59 4.61
N ILE A 162 16.27 -8.80 3.70
CA ILE A 162 14.83 -8.53 3.62
C ILE A 162 14.28 -9.01 2.27
N LYS A 163 13.21 -9.80 2.29
CA LYS A 163 12.41 -10.15 1.12
C LYS A 163 11.17 -9.25 1.07
N ILE A 164 11.01 -8.47 0.01
CA ILE A 164 9.74 -7.82 -0.29
C ILE A 164 8.83 -8.88 -0.92
N VAL A 165 7.76 -9.25 -0.22
CA VAL A 165 6.81 -10.28 -0.66
C VAL A 165 5.56 -9.70 -1.28
N GLY A 166 5.25 -8.41 -1.03
CA GLY A 166 4.13 -7.71 -1.64
C GLY A 166 4.32 -6.21 -1.60
N MET A 167 3.81 -5.54 -2.63
CA MET A 167 3.70 -4.08 -2.64
C MET A 167 2.29 -3.73 -2.16
N ASN A 168 2.23 -3.06 -1.01
CA ASN A 168 1.05 -2.50 -0.40
C ASN A 168 0.94 -1.00 -0.77
N GLU A 169 -0.01 -0.29 -0.21
CA GLU A 169 -0.20 1.14 -0.43
C GLU A 169 -0.55 1.87 0.86
N ASN A 170 0.15 2.95 1.13
CA ASN A 170 -0.29 3.98 2.06
C ASN A 170 -1.12 5.05 1.32
N GLY A 171 -0.72 5.42 0.10
CA GLY A 171 -1.48 6.26 -0.81
C GLY A 171 -0.85 7.61 -1.14
N PHE A 172 -1.60 8.43 -1.89
CA PHE A 172 -1.24 9.82 -2.14
C PHE A 172 -1.40 10.67 -0.88
N ARG A 173 -0.38 11.48 -0.59
CA ARG A 173 -0.33 12.25 0.64
C ARG A 173 -0.87 13.66 0.46
N GLN A 174 -1.62 14.09 1.45
CA GLN A 174 -2.29 15.38 1.54
C GLN A 174 -1.75 16.16 2.73
N ILE A 175 -1.86 17.48 2.69
CA ILE A 175 -1.40 18.35 3.78
C ILE A 175 -2.61 18.75 4.62
N THR A 176 -2.52 18.61 5.96
CA THR A 176 -3.51 19.18 6.88
C THR A 176 -2.90 20.30 7.71
N THR A 177 -3.69 21.33 7.95
CA THR A 177 -3.27 22.55 8.65
C THR A 177 -4.46 23.17 9.39
N ASN A 178 -4.23 24.34 10.01
CA ASN A 178 -5.29 25.20 10.59
C ASN A 178 -5.50 26.49 9.80
N THR A 179 -4.84 26.63 8.64
CA THR A 179 -5.01 27.74 7.69
C THR A 179 -5.12 27.17 6.27
N PRO A 180 -5.81 27.82 5.33
CA PRO A 180 -5.86 27.34 3.95
C PRO A 180 -4.46 27.27 3.32
N VAL A 181 -4.22 26.21 2.54
CA VAL A 181 -3.01 26.05 1.72
C VAL A 181 -3.44 25.79 0.29
N VAL A 182 -2.89 26.59 -0.63
CA VAL A 182 -3.10 26.49 -2.08
C VAL A 182 -1.76 26.57 -2.81
N GLU A 183 -0.84 27.41 -2.35
CA GLU A 183 0.48 27.65 -2.92
C GLU A 183 1.60 27.32 -1.90
N PRO A 184 2.86 27.07 -2.33
CA PRO A 184 3.97 26.80 -1.41
C PRO A 184 4.16 27.91 -0.36
N GLU A 185 3.94 29.16 -0.73
CA GLU A 185 4.07 30.32 0.14
C GLU A 185 3.14 30.28 1.35
N ASP A 186 2.00 29.60 1.24
CA ASP A 186 1.05 29.39 2.36
C ASP A 186 1.63 28.50 3.47
N LEU A 187 2.65 27.71 3.15
CA LEU A 187 3.37 26.87 4.12
C LEU A 187 4.51 27.62 4.84
N LYS A 188 4.83 28.84 4.44
CA LYS A 188 5.98 29.57 4.96
C LYS A 188 5.92 29.77 6.47
N GLY A 189 6.92 29.19 7.15
CA GLY A 189 7.08 29.31 8.59
C GLY A 189 6.18 28.38 9.41
N ILE A 190 5.30 27.60 8.78
CA ILE A 190 4.46 26.58 9.44
C ILE A 190 5.37 25.46 9.95
N VAL A 191 5.20 25.07 11.20
CA VAL A 191 5.87 23.87 11.75
C VAL A 191 5.08 22.65 11.31
N ILE A 192 5.63 21.92 10.33
CA ILE A 192 4.97 20.72 9.80
C ILE A 192 5.67 19.45 10.27
N ARG A 193 4.90 18.49 10.76
CA ARG A 193 5.42 17.16 11.07
C ARG A 193 5.63 16.37 9.78
N THR A 194 6.79 15.75 9.66
CA THR A 194 7.08 14.74 8.64
C THR A 194 7.46 13.41 9.30
N PRO A 195 7.32 12.26 8.62
CA PRO A 195 7.98 11.03 9.06
C PRO A 195 9.50 11.22 9.10
N SER A 196 10.21 10.32 9.74
CA SER A 196 11.68 10.31 9.78
C SER A 196 12.24 9.93 8.39
N ASN A 197 12.19 10.88 7.46
CA ASN A 197 12.57 10.72 6.06
C ASN A 197 13.23 12.02 5.57
N SER A 198 14.51 11.94 5.21
CA SER A 198 15.30 13.13 4.85
C SER A 198 14.83 13.81 3.55
N LEU A 199 14.32 13.06 2.58
CA LEU A 199 13.80 13.63 1.33
C LEU A 199 12.51 14.41 1.58
N ARG A 200 11.66 13.89 2.48
CA ARG A 200 10.44 14.57 2.90
C ARG A 200 10.74 15.87 3.64
N VAL A 201 11.73 15.85 4.53
CA VAL A 201 12.20 17.06 5.22
C VAL A 201 12.63 18.11 4.21
N LYS A 202 13.52 17.78 3.27
CA LYS A 202 13.99 18.69 2.21
C LYS A 202 12.86 19.23 1.33
N THR A 203 11.87 18.40 1.02
CA THR A 203 10.69 18.81 0.24
C THR A 203 9.93 19.93 0.95
N PHE A 204 9.65 19.77 2.24
CA PHE A 204 8.91 20.79 3.00
C PHE A 204 9.74 22.01 3.34
N GLU A 205 11.05 21.88 3.53
CA GLU A 205 11.98 23.02 3.60
C GLU A 205 11.93 23.87 2.32
N ALA A 206 11.90 23.20 1.16
CA ALA A 206 11.79 23.91 -0.14
C ALA A 206 10.45 24.64 -0.31
N PHE A 207 9.37 24.10 0.25
CA PHE A 207 8.07 24.82 0.32
C PHE A 207 8.06 25.99 1.32
N GLY A 208 9.16 26.19 2.07
CA GLY A 208 9.31 27.26 3.06
C GLY A 208 8.75 26.93 4.45
N ALA A 209 8.29 25.71 4.66
CA ALA A 209 7.87 25.22 5.99
C ALA A 209 9.06 24.96 6.90
N ASN A 210 8.78 24.72 8.18
CA ASN A 210 9.74 24.26 9.18
C ASN A 210 9.43 22.80 9.56
N PRO A 211 9.97 21.81 8.82
CA PRO A 211 9.66 20.41 9.08
C PRO A 211 10.29 19.91 10.38
N VAL A 212 9.55 19.11 11.13
CA VAL A 212 10.02 18.40 12.33
C VAL A 212 9.70 16.90 12.17
N SER A 213 10.70 16.06 12.39
CA SER A 213 10.51 14.60 12.32
C SER A 213 10.01 14.10 13.68
N ILE A 214 8.82 13.52 13.69
CA ILE A 214 8.17 12.95 14.88
C ILE A 214 7.65 11.56 14.49
N SER A 215 7.77 10.56 15.38
CA SER A 215 7.24 9.21 15.17
C SER A 215 5.73 9.25 14.91
N PHE A 216 5.21 8.28 14.16
CA PHE A 216 3.77 8.25 13.86
C PHE A 216 2.93 8.10 15.13
N SER A 217 3.38 7.27 16.07
CA SER A 217 2.69 7.05 17.35
C SER A 217 2.57 8.30 18.23
N GLU A 218 3.45 9.31 18.01
CA GLU A 218 3.43 10.57 18.78
C GLU A 218 2.69 11.69 18.05
N LEU A 219 2.30 11.49 16.78
CA LEU A 219 1.78 12.56 15.93
C LEU A 219 0.47 13.16 16.46
N TYR A 220 -0.53 12.31 16.78
CA TYR A 220 -1.81 12.80 17.33
C TYR A 220 -1.61 13.68 18.57
N GLN A 221 -0.77 13.22 19.49
CA GLN A 221 -0.44 13.97 20.70
C GLN A 221 0.32 15.27 20.38
N SER A 222 1.20 15.26 19.40
CA SER A 222 1.97 16.44 18.98
C SER A 222 1.08 17.52 18.35
N LEU A 223 0.09 17.13 17.55
CA LEU A 223 -0.93 18.05 17.02
C LEU A 223 -1.77 18.63 18.15
N SER A 224 -2.22 17.80 19.10
CA SER A 224 -3.04 18.24 20.23
C SER A 224 -2.32 19.23 21.16
N GLN A 225 -1.00 19.12 21.26
CA GLN A 225 -0.16 20.00 22.09
C GLN A 225 0.45 21.17 21.33
N HIS A 226 0.12 21.33 20.03
CA HIS A 226 0.71 22.35 19.16
C HIS A 226 2.25 22.31 19.09
N ILE A 227 2.84 21.10 19.19
CA ILE A 227 4.27 20.88 18.92
C ILE A 227 4.54 21.04 17.43
N CYS A 228 3.56 20.68 16.59
CA CYS A 228 3.50 21.00 15.18
C CYS A 228 2.13 21.58 14.81
N ASP A 229 2.09 22.44 13.80
CA ASP A 229 0.89 23.14 13.34
C ASP A 229 0.21 22.41 12.16
N ALA A 230 0.96 21.51 11.52
CA ALA A 230 0.57 20.82 10.31
C ALA A 230 1.16 19.40 10.27
N GLN A 231 0.61 18.57 9.43
CA GLN A 231 1.13 17.24 9.08
C GLN A 231 0.78 16.89 7.63
N GLU A 232 1.35 15.81 7.11
CA GLU A 232 1.04 15.27 5.80
C GLU A 232 0.89 13.75 5.87
N ASN A 233 -0.23 13.24 5.36
CA ASN A 233 -0.55 11.81 5.31
C ASN A 233 -1.63 11.55 4.25
N PRO A 234 -1.82 10.28 3.83
CA PRO A 234 -2.95 9.91 3.01
C PRO A 234 -4.30 10.12 3.72
N LEU A 235 -5.36 10.27 2.94
CA LEU A 235 -6.70 10.54 3.45
C LEU A 235 -7.19 9.49 4.44
N ALA A 236 -6.96 8.21 4.16
CA ALA A 236 -7.34 7.12 5.05
C ALA A 236 -6.66 7.22 6.43
N THR A 237 -5.38 7.63 6.45
CA THR A 237 -4.65 7.86 7.70
C THR A 237 -5.18 9.09 8.46
N ILE A 238 -5.53 10.16 7.75
CA ILE A 238 -6.11 11.38 8.35
C ILE A 238 -7.42 11.02 9.07
N VAL A 239 -8.27 10.21 8.43
CA VAL A 239 -9.56 9.79 8.98
C VAL A 239 -9.39 8.82 10.14
N SER A 240 -8.65 7.72 9.96
CA SER A 240 -8.51 6.68 11.00
C SER A 240 -7.79 7.19 12.24
N SER A 241 -6.81 8.10 12.07
CA SER A 241 -6.09 8.73 13.18
C SER A 241 -6.79 9.97 13.74
N GLN A 242 -7.97 10.33 13.22
CA GLN A 242 -8.81 11.44 13.71
C GLN A 242 -8.06 12.79 13.75
N PHE A 243 -7.16 13.05 12.79
CA PHE A 243 -6.39 14.31 12.77
C PHE A 243 -7.29 15.54 12.58
N TYR A 244 -8.50 15.36 12.07
CA TYR A 244 -9.52 16.40 11.98
C TYR A 244 -9.94 16.98 13.35
N ASP A 245 -9.64 16.32 14.46
CA ASP A 245 -9.89 16.87 15.80
C ASP A 245 -9.03 18.13 16.07
N TYR A 246 -7.86 18.22 15.43
CA TYR A 246 -6.89 19.32 15.62
C TYR A 246 -6.52 20.05 14.33
N GLN A 247 -7.00 19.59 13.19
CA GLN A 247 -6.70 20.13 11.86
C GLN A 247 -7.99 20.50 11.13
N THR A 248 -8.17 21.77 10.87
CA THR A 248 -9.43 22.29 10.27
C THR A 248 -9.41 22.41 8.75
N HIS A 249 -8.22 22.32 8.14
CA HIS A 249 -8.04 22.48 6.69
C HIS A 249 -7.30 21.25 6.12
N LEU A 250 -7.74 20.85 4.95
CA LEU A 250 -7.16 19.77 4.15
C LEU A 250 -6.83 20.31 2.75
N CYS A 251 -5.55 20.33 2.42
CA CYS A 251 -5.10 20.63 1.06
C CYS A 251 -4.88 19.32 0.30
N ILE A 252 -5.65 19.11 -0.76
CA ILE A 252 -5.44 18.03 -1.72
C ILE A 252 -4.23 18.39 -2.58
N SER A 253 -3.07 17.93 -2.18
CA SER A 253 -1.79 18.27 -2.80
C SER A 253 -1.20 17.13 -3.64
N ASN A 254 -1.51 15.89 -3.32
CA ASN A 254 -0.95 14.69 -3.97
C ASN A 254 0.56 14.81 -4.20
N HIS A 255 1.26 15.47 -3.29
CA HIS A 255 2.66 15.85 -3.47
C HIS A 255 3.62 14.67 -3.53
N VAL A 256 3.23 13.53 -2.96
CA VAL A 256 3.98 12.25 -2.98
C VAL A 256 3.01 11.09 -2.97
N TYR A 257 3.30 10.07 -3.78
CA TYR A 257 2.72 8.73 -3.64
C TYR A 257 3.60 7.91 -2.69
N THR A 258 3.01 7.28 -1.70
CA THR A 258 3.74 6.44 -0.75
C THR A 258 3.28 4.99 -0.85
N PRO A 259 4.13 4.08 -1.36
CA PRO A 259 3.85 2.65 -1.30
C PRO A 259 3.92 2.14 0.13
N GLY A 260 3.29 1.00 0.36
CA GLY A 260 3.54 0.11 1.47
C GLY A 260 4.39 -1.08 1.01
N TRP A 261 5.14 -1.66 1.91
CA TRP A 261 6.04 -2.78 1.64
C TRP A 261 5.81 -3.89 2.64
N ILE A 262 5.20 -4.99 2.20
CA ILE A 262 5.09 -6.20 3.01
C ILE A 262 6.40 -6.95 2.85
N CYS A 263 7.12 -7.04 3.94
CA CYS A 263 8.46 -7.60 4.00
C CYS A 263 8.51 -8.85 4.87
N MET A 264 9.40 -9.77 4.52
CA MET A 264 9.71 -10.97 5.31
C MET A 264 11.22 -11.07 5.50
N ASN A 265 11.68 -11.62 6.62
CA ASN A 265 13.10 -11.96 6.76
C ASN A 265 13.52 -12.91 5.64
N LEU A 266 14.57 -12.56 4.90
CA LEU A 266 15.02 -13.33 3.73
C LEU A 266 15.50 -14.75 4.11
N GLY A 267 16.17 -14.89 5.24
CA GLY A 267 16.62 -16.20 5.74
C GLY A 267 15.44 -17.12 6.02
N LEU A 268 14.38 -16.59 6.66
CA LEU A 268 13.15 -17.33 6.90
C LEU A 268 12.44 -17.68 5.57
N TYR A 269 12.25 -16.71 4.65
CA TYR A 269 11.67 -16.96 3.33
C TYR A 269 12.40 -18.09 2.59
N ASN A 270 13.72 -18.10 2.60
CA ASN A 270 14.54 -19.12 1.95
C ASN A 270 14.43 -20.51 2.63
N SER A 271 14.03 -20.55 3.90
CA SER A 271 13.82 -21.81 4.62
C SER A 271 12.46 -22.45 4.34
N LEU A 272 11.51 -21.71 3.76
CA LEU A 272 10.20 -22.23 3.39
C LEU A 272 10.29 -23.23 2.24
N SER A 273 9.35 -24.16 2.18
CA SER A 273 9.20 -25.05 1.03
C SER A 273 8.77 -24.27 -0.22
N ASP A 274 8.94 -24.85 -1.40
CA ASP A 274 8.50 -24.23 -2.66
C ASP A 274 6.99 -23.95 -2.65
N ALA A 275 6.18 -24.83 -2.08
CA ALA A 275 4.74 -24.66 -1.94
C ALA A 275 4.39 -23.48 -1.00
N GLN A 276 5.09 -23.36 0.14
CA GLN A 276 4.89 -22.23 1.06
C GLN A 276 5.32 -20.90 0.43
N ARG A 277 6.47 -20.87 -0.27
CA ARG A 277 6.90 -19.65 -1.01
C ARG A 277 5.87 -19.24 -2.06
N ALA A 278 5.35 -20.20 -2.83
CA ALA A 278 4.32 -19.92 -3.83
C ALA A 278 3.05 -19.29 -3.23
N VAL A 279 2.64 -19.70 -2.02
CA VAL A 279 1.53 -19.08 -1.29
C VAL A 279 1.86 -17.62 -0.93
N ILE A 280 3.03 -17.37 -0.34
CA ILE A 280 3.46 -16.02 0.05
C ILE A 280 3.55 -15.09 -1.17
N ASP A 281 4.18 -15.54 -2.26
CA ASP A 281 4.37 -14.76 -3.47
C ASP A 281 3.03 -14.44 -4.14
N GLU A 282 2.11 -15.42 -4.21
CA GLU A 282 0.78 -15.21 -4.81
C GLU A 282 -0.09 -14.30 -3.92
N ALA A 283 -0.04 -14.44 -2.59
CA ALA A 283 -0.72 -13.54 -1.68
C ALA A 283 -0.22 -12.09 -1.86
N GLY A 284 1.09 -11.89 -1.97
CA GLY A 284 1.70 -10.59 -2.23
C GLY A 284 1.28 -9.99 -3.57
N ARG A 285 1.26 -10.80 -4.63
CA ARG A 285 0.79 -10.39 -5.97
C ARG A 285 -0.68 -9.95 -5.94
N LEU A 286 -1.53 -10.75 -5.28
CA LEU A 286 -2.96 -10.42 -5.14
C LEU A 286 -3.18 -9.15 -4.32
N THR A 287 -2.39 -8.93 -3.28
CA THR A 287 -2.43 -7.69 -2.49
C THR A 287 -2.04 -6.49 -3.34
N SER A 288 -0.96 -6.59 -4.12
CA SER A 288 -0.52 -5.52 -5.02
C SER A 288 -1.58 -5.18 -6.08
N GLN A 289 -2.30 -6.18 -6.59
CA GLN A 289 -3.42 -5.96 -7.49
C GLN A 289 -4.60 -5.29 -6.78
N HIS A 290 -4.98 -5.78 -5.60
CA HIS A 290 -6.09 -5.25 -4.82
C HIS A 290 -5.94 -3.75 -4.52
N VAL A 291 -4.75 -3.31 -4.12
CA VAL A 291 -4.53 -1.90 -3.76
C VAL A 291 -4.68 -0.95 -4.96
N ARG A 292 -4.32 -1.40 -6.16
CA ARG A 292 -4.53 -0.61 -7.39
C ARG A 292 -6.01 -0.44 -7.71
N GLU A 293 -6.79 -1.50 -7.53
CA GLU A 293 -8.24 -1.50 -7.79
C GLU A 293 -9.02 -0.72 -6.74
N ALA A 294 -8.64 -0.81 -5.46
CA ALA A 294 -9.38 -0.23 -4.33
C ALA A 294 -8.96 1.19 -3.96
N GLY A 295 -7.72 1.59 -4.27
CA GLY A 295 -7.12 2.83 -3.75
C GLY A 295 -7.86 4.11 -4.16
N ALA A 296 -8.34 4.20 -5.41
CA ALA A 296 -9.06 5.38 -5.87
C ALA A 296 -10.41 5.56 -5.12
N GLN A 297 -11.15 4.46 -4.92
CA GLN A 297 -12.40 4.50 -4.16
C GLN A 297 -12.16 4.84 -2.70
N ALA A 298 -11.08 4.28 -2.11
CA ALA A 298 -10.69 4.61 -0.74
C ALA A 298 -10.37 6.11 -0.58
N ASP A 299 -9.70 6.74 -1.55
CA ASP A 299 -9.45 8.18 -1.52
C ASP A 299 -10.75 8.99 -1.58
N GLU A 300 -11.70 8.63 -2.46
CA GLU A 300 -13.01 9.31 -2.56
C GLU A 300 -13.80 9.21 -1.26
N ASP A 301 -13.89 8.02 -0.67
CA ASP A 301 -14.64 7.78 0.56
C ASP A 301 -14.03 8.54 1.75
N ASN A 302 -12.69 8.54 1.87
CA ASN A 302 -12.00 9.24 2.95
C ASN A 302 -12.00 10.76 2.77
N LEU A 303 -11.95 11.29 1.53
CA LEU A 303 -12.14 12.72 1.28
C LEU A 303 -13.52 13.18 1.76
N LYS A 304 -14.54 12.42 1.44
CA LYS A 304 -15.90 12.68 1.92
C LYS A 304 -15.98 12.63 3.44
N ALA A 305 -15.36 11.65 4.08
CA ALA A 305 -15.30 11.55 5.53
C ALA A 305 -14.61 12.78 6.17
N CYS A 306 -13.48 13.25 5.63
CA CYS A 306 -12.84 14.49 6.08
C CYS A 306 -13.79 15.69 6.01
N GLN A 307 -14.57 15.83 4.94
CA GLN A 307 -15.56 16.90 4.79
C GLN A 307 -16.71 16.76 5.79
N GLU A 308 -17.20 15.55 6.02
CA GLU A 308 -18.25 15.26 7.01
C GLU A 308 -17.79 15.56 8.44
N HIS A 309 -16.49 15.40 8.74
CA HIS A 309 -15.86 15.81 9.99
C HIS A 309 -15.55 17.31 10.07
N GLY A 310 -15.95 18.09 9.06
CA GLY A 310 -15.90 19.55 9.07
C GLY A 310 -14.59 20.17 8.57
N MET A 311 -13.71 19.40 7.94
CA MET A 311 -12.50 19.96 7.33
C MET A 311 -12.83 20.78 6.10
N THR A 312 -12.24 21.98 6.01
CA THR A 312 -12.31 22.82 4.80
C THR A 312 -11.28 22.31 3.78
N VAL A 313 -11.77 21.91 2.61
CA VAL A 313 -10.90 21.36 1.55
C VAL A 313 -10.45 22.46 0.60
N THR A 314 -9.14 22.50 0.33
CA THR A 314 -8.50 23.26 -0.73
C THR A 314 -7.77 22.32 -1.68
N TYR A 315 -7.42 22.81 -2.86
CA TYR A 315 -6.64 22.09 -3.85
C TYR A 315 -5.36 22.86 -4.15
N ALA A 316 -4.23 22.17 -4.11
CA ALA A 316 -2.94 22.79 -4.38
C ALA A 316 -2.83 23.27 -5.83
N ASP A 317 -2.18 24.42 -6.03
CA ASP A 317 -1.62 24.78 -7.34
C ASP A 317 -0.41 23.88 -7.60
N VAL A 318 -0.68 22.75 -8.26
CA VAL A 318 0.34 21.70 -8.52
C VAL A 318 1.53 22.25 -9.30
N ASP A 319 1.31 23.16 -10.23
CA ASP A 319 2.38 23.76 -11.05
C ASP A 319 3.30 24.63 -10.19
N ALA A 320 2.74 25.42 -9.27
CA ALA A 320 3.51 26.20 -8.31
C ALA A 320 4.35 25.31 -7.39
N PHE A 321 3.76 24.25 -6.82
CA PHE A 321 4.49 23.29 -5.98
C PHE A 321 5.59 22.57 -6.76
N ARG A 322 5.30 22.07 -7.97
CA ARG A 322 6.28 21.39 -8.83
C ARG A 322 7.45 22.28 -9.18
N ALA A 323 7.22 23.54 -9.50
CA ALA A 323 8.27 24.49 -9.85
C ALA A 323 9.34 24.63 -8.76
N VAL A 324 8.95 24.46 -7.50
CA VAL A 324 9.86 24.53 -6.34
C VAL A 324 10.65 23.24 -6.15
N VAL A 325 10.04 22.07 -6.31
CA VAL A 325 10.63 20.81 -5.84
C VAL A 325 11.21 19.93 -6.93
N VAL A 326 10.75 20.05 -8.19
CA VAL A 326 11.35 19.27 -9.29
C VAL A 326 12.85 19.53 -9.48
N PRO A 327 13.37 20.75 -9.28
CA PRO A 327 14.80 20.99 -9.31
C PRO A 327 15.61 20.22 -8.24
N LEU A 328 14.98 19.74 -7.16
CA LEU A 328 15.65 18.94 -6.11
C LEU A 328 15.87 17.48 -6.52
N TRP A 329 15.23 17.00 -7.58
CA TRP A 329 15.35 15.59 -8.00
C TRP A 329 16.79 15.19 -8.30
N ASP A 330 17.58 16.08 -8.89
CA ASP A 330 19.00 15.82 -9.18
C ASP A 330 19.82 15.74 -7.87
N GLU A 331 19.49 16.55 -6.86
CA GLU A 331 20.12 16.47 -5.53
C GLU A 331 19.74 15.17 -4.80
N PHE A 332 18.51 14.68 -5.00
CA PHE A 332 18.04 13.45 -4.36
C PHE A 332 18.65 12.18 -4.96
N ALA A 333 19.10 12.23 -6.22
CA ALA A 333 19.55 11.07 -6.97
C ALA A 333 20.63 10.25 -6.25
N ASP A 334 21.66 10.91 -5.70
CA ASP A 334 22.76 10.23 -5.00
C ASP A 334 22.31 9.48 -3.73
N SER A 335 21.18 9.91 -3.14
CA SER A 335 20.64 9.32 -1.90
C SER A 335 19.71 8.12 -2.14
N VAL A 336 19.28 7.86 -3.39
CA VAL A 336 18.27 6.84 -3.74
C VAL A 336 18.74 5.81 -4.77
N GLY A 337 20.02 5.60 -4.96
CA GLY A 337 20.54 4.60 -5.90
C GLY A 337 21.28 5.16 -7.09
N GLY A 338 21.44 6.50 -7.15
CA GLY A 338 22.22 7.21 -8.15
C GLY A 338 21.42 7.65 -9.38
N THR A 339 22.10 8.47 -10.20
CA THR A 339 21.49 9.11 -11.37
C THR A 339 20.91 8.13 -12.39
N ASP A 340 21.58 6.99 -12.63
CA ASP A 340 21.12 6.00 -13.62
C ASP A 340 19.81 5.36 -13.18
N PHE A 341 19.66 5.04 -11.90
CA PHE A 341 18.42 4.51 -11.33
C PHE A 341 17.28 5.53 -11.39
N VAL A 342 17.54 6.79 -11.01
CA VAL A 342 16.55 7.87 -11.10
C VAL A 342 16.12 8.09 -12.55
N ASN A 343 17.06 8.09 -13.50
CA ASN A 343 16.74 8.22 -14.93
C ASN A 343 15.92 7.04 -15.45
N MET A 344 16.14 5.81 -14.94
CA MET A 344 15.28 4.67 -15.26
C MET A 344 13.83 4.95 -14.90
N ALA A 345 13.57 5.44 -13.67
CA ALA A 345 12.23 5.78 -13.21
C ALA A 345 11.61 6.97 -14.00
N LYS A 346 12.39 8.05 -14.20
CA LYS A 346 11.94 9.21 -14.98
C LYS A 346 11.57 8.83 -16.41
N ASN A 347 12.40 8.02 -17.08
CA ASN A 347 12.13 7.58 -18.45
C ASN A 347 10.88 6.70 -18.53
N ALA A 348 10.65 5.81 -17.55
CA ALA A 348 9.46 4.99 -17.49
C ALA A 348 8.18 5.82 -17.39
N LEU A 349 8.25 6.95 -16.69
CA LEU A 349 7.10 7.82 -16.42
C LEU A 349 6.98 9.00 -17.39
N GLY A 350 7.95 9.20 -18.27
CA GLY A 350 8.00 10.33 -19.19
C GLY A 350 8.21 11.68 -18.49
N ALA A 351 8.92 11.69 -17.35
CA ALA A 351 9.09 12.84 -16.48
C ALA A 351 10.45 13.56 -16.70
#